data_8e7d79284c4e952803b57f73481b2c3c
#
_entry.id   8e7d79284c4e952803b57f73481b2c3c
#
_cell.length_a   1.000
_cell.length_b   1.000
_cell.length_c   1.000
_cell.angle_alpha   90.00
_cell.angle_beta   90.00
_cell.angle_gamma   90.00
#
_symmetry.space_group_name_H-M   'P 1'
#
loop_
_entity.id
_entity.type
_entity.pdbx_description
1 polymer ?
#
loop_
_entity_poly.entity_id
_entity_poly.type
_entity_poly.pdbx_seq_one_letter_code
_entity_poly.pdbx_strand_id
1 'polypeptide(L)'
;HGLHLDNYREMWPYRDWVINAFNENMPFDQFTIEQIAGDLLPDATQSQQVATGFNRCNVTTSEGGAIEEEFLVRYAVDRVATTGTVWMGLTAGCAQCHDHKFDPMTMKDFYSLLAFFNNTTQPGMDGNAKDSPPVVKVWNSPEQKKKADDLRAKIAGVKKTVAESLKTFIPGEMSFEEVAPNIFDHGRQDKASDRGASGNFGKGDAFSVAFRYSLPAEDGRLVLAGRTDPDNS
;
A
#
# COMPACT_ATOMS: atom_id res chain seq x y z
N HIS A 1 14.20 -4.29 -4.02
CA HIS A 1 13.87 -2.86 -3.99
C HIS A 1 14.95 -2.11 -4.77
N GLY A 2 14.90 -0.78 -4.79
CA GLY A 2 16.03 0.00 -5.30
C GLY A 2 16.08 0.19 -6.80
N LEU A 3 14.97 0.11 -7.51
CA LEU A 3 14.96 0.42 -8.93
C LEU A 3 15.19 1.92 -9.19
N HIS A 4 14.53 2.77 -8.42
CA HIS A 4 14.67 4.23 -8.46
C HIS A 4 15.17 4.78 -7.12
N LEU A 5 14.49 4.41 -6.04
CA LEU A 5 14.85 4.75 -4.67
C LEU A 5 14.96 3.48 -3.84
N ASP A 6 16.03 3.35 -3.06
CA ASP A 6 16.19 2.24 -2.13
C ASP A 6 15.55 2.58 -0.79
N ASN A 7 14.23 2.58 -0.77
CA ASN A 7 13.46 2.87 0.42
C ASN A 7 13.54 1.72 1.43
N TYR A 8 13.58 2.08 2.71
CA TYR A 8 13.54 1.10 3.79
C TYR A 8 12.25 0.27 3.73
N ARG A 9 12.41 -1.06 3.84
CA ARG A 9 11.32 -2.04 3.95
C ARG A 9 11.56 -2.93 5.16
N GLU A 10 10.49 -3.25 5.88
CA GLU A 10 10.56 -4.14 7.05
C GLU A 10 10.58 -5.61 6.63
N MET A 11 11.66 -6.03 5.97
CA MET A 11 11.85 -7.41 5.49
C MET A 11 12.65 -8.28 6.46
N TRP A 12 13.03 -7.75 7.64
CA TRP A 12 13.78 -8.51 8.64
C TRP A 12 13.08 -9.79 9.12
N PRO A 13 11.70 -9.88 9.23
CA PRO A 13 11.08 -11.13 9.64
C PRO A 13 11.33 -12.27 8.67
N TYR A 14 11.33 -11.98 7.36
CA TYR A 14 11.67 -12.98 6.34
C TYR A 14 13.12 -13.45 6.45
N ARG A 15 14.07 -12.55 6.64
CA ARG A 15 15.48 -12.94 6.86
C ARG A 15 15.61 -13.83 8.09
N ASP A 16 14.98 -13.48 9.19
CA ASP A 16 15.03 -14.25 10.43
C ASP A 16 14.34 -15.62 10.26
N TRP A 17 13.26 -15.67 9.49
CA TRP A 17 12.62 -16.93 9.10
C TRP A 17 13.60 -17.86 8.36
N VAL A 18 14.32 -17.34 7.36
CA VAL A 18 15.32 -18.10 6.60
C VAL A 18 16.42 -18.62 7.53
N ILE A 19 16.95 -17.78 8.42
CA ILE A 19 17.97 -18.19 9.39
C ILE A 19 17.48 -19.33 10.28
N ASN A 20 16.24 -19.22 10.78
CA ASN A 20 15.65 -20.25 11.64
C ASN A 20 15.42 -21.55 10.88
N ALA A 21 14.93 -21.48 9.64
CA ALA A 21 14.72 -22.66 8.80
C ALA A 21 16.04 -23.46 8.59
N PHE A 22 17.15 -22.77 8.38
CA PHE A 22 18.46 -23.41 8.31
C PHE A 22 18.91 -23.98 9.66
N ASN A 23 18.74 -23.25 10.75
CA ASN A 23 19.12 -23.71 12.09
C ASN A 23 18.33 -24.96 12.53
N GLU A 24 17.07 -25.04 12.10
CA GLU A 24 16.17 -26.17 12.38
C GLU A 24 16.31 -27.30 11.36
N ASN A 25 17.21 -27.14 10.38
CA ASN A 25 17.40 -28.09 9.28
C ASN A 25 16.08 -28.46 8.59
N MET A 26 15.28 -27.43 8.24
CA MET A 26 14.00 -27.63 7.57
C MET A 26 14.19 -28.42 6.26
N PRO A 27 13.33 -29.41 5.95
CA PRO A 27 13.37 -30.14 4.68
C PRO A 27 13.28 -29.18 3.49
N PHE A 28 14.06 -29.45 2.44
CA PHE A 28 14.18 -28.55 1.29
C PHE A 28 12.87 -28.35 0.54
N ASP A 29 12.05 -29.36 0.43
CA ASP A 29 10.72 -29.29 -0.17
C ASP A 29 9.80 -28.37 0.62
N GLN A 30 9.75 -28.49 1.95
CA GLN A 30 9.01 -27.61 2.83
C GLN A 30 9.53 -26.16 2.75
N PHE A 31 10.84 -25.98 2.81
CA PHE A 31 11.50 -24.67 2.68
C PHE A 31 11.13 -23.97 1.38
N THR A 32 11.05 -24.73 0.27
CA THR A 32 10.67 -24.21 -1.04
C THR A 32 9.19 -23.85 -1.09
N ILE A 33 8.31 -24.77 -0.67
CA ILE A 33 6.86 -24.57 -0.70
C ILE A 33 6.46 -23.36 0.13
N GLU A 34 7.00 -23.23 1.35
CA GLU A 34 6.63 -22.15 2.24
C GLU A 34 7.09 -20.77 1.72
N GLN A 35 8.23 -20.69 1.03
CA GLN A 35 8.70 -19.43 0.45
C GLN A 35 7.93 -19.02 -0.82
N ILE A 36 7.51 -19.97 -1.63
CA ILE A 36 6.80 -19.67 -2.89
C ILE A 36 5.30 -19.49 -2.65
N ALA A 37 4.69 -20.30 -1.79
CA ALA A 37 3.26 -20.46 -1.65
C ALA A 37 2.79 -20.71 -0.20
N GLY A 38 3.56 -20.29 0.79
CA GLY A 38 3.25 -20.52 2.21
C GLY A 38 1.93 -19.89 2.66
N ASP A 39 1.55 -18.77 2.09
CA ASP A 39 0.27 -18.08 2.34
C ASP A 39 -0.95 -18.80 1.73
N LEU A 40 -0.73 -19.69 0.78
CA LEU A 40 -1.78 -20.48 0.11
C LEU A 40 -2.01 -21.85 0.77
N LEU A 41 -1.21 -22.21 1.76
CA LEU A 41 -1.40 -23.45 2.49
C LEU A 41 -2.69 -23.42 3.31
N PRO A 42 -3.38 -24.57 3.48
CA PRO A 42 -4.53 -24.66 4.37
C PRO A 42 -4.16 -24.19 5.78
N ASP A 43 -4.98 -23.29 6.34
CA ASP A 43 -4.76 -22.71 7.68
C ASP A 43 -3.36 -22.09 7.87
N ALA A 44 -2.85 -21.43 6.83
CA ALA A 44 -1.50 -20.87 6.79
C ALA A 44 -1.15 -20.11 8.07
N THR A 45 -0.10 -20.55 8.73
CA THR A 45 0.43 -19.91 9.95
C THR A 45 1.10 -18.58 9.63
N GLN A 46 1.28 -17.73 10.65
CA GLN A 46 2.04 -16.48 10.48
C GLN A 46 3.46 -16.73 9.97
N SER A 47 4.11 -17.82 10.42
CA SER A 47 5.44 -18.23 9.96
C SER A 47 5.44 -18.49 8.45
N GLN A 48 4.49 -19.25 7.96
CA GLN A 48 4.33 -19.56 6.54
C GLN A 48 4.00 -18.32 5.69
N GLN A 49 3.20 -17.42 6.23
CA GLN A 49 2.97 -16.11 5.58
C GLN A 49 4.24 -15.26 5.52
N VAL A 50 5.08 -15.27 6.57
CA VAL A 50 6.36 -14.56 6.58
C VAL A 50 7.34 -15.17 5.57
N ALA A 51 7.33 -16.49 5.41
CA ALA A 51 8.17 -17.19 4.42
C ALA A 51 7.94 -16.66 3.00
N THR A 52 6.70 -16.31 2.63
CA THR A 52 6.39 -15.74 1.32
C THR A 52 7.00 -14.35 1.06
N GLY A 53 7.71 -13.79 2.05
CA GLY A 53 8.58 -12.63 1.88
C GLY A 53 9.60 -12.80 0.74
N PHE A 54 9.93 -14.04 0.34
CA PHE A 54 10.68 -14.31 -0.89
C PHE A 54 10.08 -13.58 -2.11
N ASN A 55 8.76 -13.69 -2.30
CA ASN A 55 8.05 -13.04 -3.40
C ASN A 55 7.99 -11.51 -3.28
N ARG A 56 8.38 -10.95 -2.13
CA ARG A 56 8.42 -9.51 -1.85
C ARG A 56 9.82 -8.89 -2.00
N CYS A 57 10.83 -9.70 -2.28
CA CYS A 57 12.19 -9.22 -2.51
C CYS A 57 12.40 -8.64 -3.93
N ASN A 58 11.37 -8.58 -4.75
CA ASN A 58 11.42 -8.00 -6.09
C ASN A 58 11.75 -6.50 -6.05
N VAL A 59 12.30 -5.99 -7.15
CA VAL A 59 12.50 -4.55 -7.34
C VAL A 59 11.16 -3.83 -7.42
N THR A 60 11.08 -2.62 -6.87
CA THR A 60 9.87 -1.79 -6.90
C THR A 60 10.19 -0.38 -7.34
N THR A 61 9.20 0.34 -7.82
CA THR A 61 9.32 1.75 -8.20
C THR A 61 8.18 2.58 -7.62
N SER A 62 8.43 3.87 -7.49
CA SER A 62 7.42 4.92 -7.29
C SER A 62 7.88 6.20 -7.99
N GLU A 63 8.59 6.04 -9.08
CA GLU A 63 9.07 7.17 -9.87
C GLU A 63 7.90 7.87 -10.56
N GLY A 64 7.91 9.21 -10.51
CA GLY A 64 6.96 10.02 -11.26
C GLY A 64 7.09 9.77 -12.76
N GLY A 65 6.00 9.42 -13.42
CA GLY A 65 5.96 9.05 -14.83
C GLY A 65 6.11 7.55 -15.10
N ALA A 66 6.32 6.71 -14.08
CA ALA A 66 6.20 5.26 -14.23
C ALA A 66 4.75 4.86 -14.53
N ILE A 67 4.57 3.84 -15.36
CA ILE A 67 3.26 3.30 -15.72
C ILE A 67 2.98 2.09 -14.84
N GLU A 68 1.92 2.15 -14.03
CA GLU A 68 1.62 1.12 -13.03
C GLU A 68 1.48 -0.27 -13.66
N GLU A 69 0.76 -0.39 -14.75
CA GLU A 69 0.51 -1.65 -15.46
C GLU A 69 1.81 -2.27 -16.00
N GLU A 70 2.74 -1.45 -16.48
CA GLU A 70 4.05 -1.92 -16.93
C GLU A 70 4.82 -2.55 -15.77
N PHE A 71 4.80 -1.90 -14.60
CA PHE A 71 5.54 -2.40 -13.45
C PHE A 71 4.91 -3.65 -12.83
N LEU A 72 3.60 -3.82 -12.88
CA LEU A 72 2.96 -5.09 -12.50
C LEU A 72 3.51 -6.25 -13.33
N VAL A 73 3.63 -6.08 -14.65
CA VAL A 73 4.23 -7.09 -15.53
C VAL A 73 5.71 -7.29 -15.21
N ARG A 74 6.48 -6.23 -15.03
CA ARG A 74 7.91 -6.30 -14.67
C ARG A 74 8.13 -7.06 -13.36
N TYR A 75 7.27 -6.87 -12.36
CA TYR A 75 7.36 -7.59 -11.08
C TYR A 75 7.05 -9.08 -11.24
N ALA A 76 6.09 -9.44 -12.07
CA ALA A 76 5.83 -10.85 -12.37
C ALA A 76 7.00 -11.50 -13.13
N VAL A 77 7.57 -10.81 -14.12
CA VAL A 77 8.77 -11.24 -14.86
C VAL A 77 9.96 -11.45 -13.91
N ASP A 78 10.22 -10.51 -13.02
CA ASP A 78 11.31 -10.59 -12.04
C ASP A 78 11.15 -11.81 -11.12
N ARG A 79 9.93 -12.08 -10.64
CA ARG A 79 9.64 -13.26 -9.81
C ARG A 79 9.89 -14.58 -10.55
N VAL A 80 9.51 -14.67 -11.83
CA VAL A 80 9.80 -15.85 -12.64
C VAL A 80 11.29 -16.04 -12.82
N ALA A 81 12.02 -14.97 -13.19
CA ALA A 81 13.46 -15.04 -13.40
C ALA A 81 14.18 -15.41 -12.08
N THR A 82 13.78 -14.81 -10.96
CA THR A 82 14.34 -15.10 -9.64
C THR A 82 14.04 -16.54 -9.21
N THR A 83 12.81 -17.01 -9.39
CA THR A 83 12.42 -18.39 -9.05
C THR A 83 13.21 -19.38 -9.89
N GLY A 84 13.34 -19.14 -11.19
CA GLY A 84 14.15 -19.97 -12.09
C GLY A 84 15.62 -20.04 -11.65
N THR A 85 16.19 -18.91 -11.29
CA THR A 85 17.59 -18.83 -10.85
C THR A 85 17.81 -19.51 -9.49
N VAL A 86 16.97 -19.22 -8.51
CA VAL A 86 17.17 -19.68 -7.12
C VAL A 86 16.83 -21.18 -6.97
N TRP A 87 15.73 -21.62 -7.53
CA TRP A 87 15.21 -22.97 -7.29
C TRP A 87 15.58 -24.00 -8.36
N MET A 88 15.80 -23.53 -9.60
CA MET A 88 16.07 -24.41 -10.72
C MET A 88 17.49 -24.27 -11.29
N GLY A 89 18.24 -23.24 -10.87
CA GLY A 89 19.56 -22.95 -11.42
C GLY A 89 19.54 -22.54 -12.89
N LEU A 90 18.38 -22.05 -13.40
CA LEU A 90 18.18 -21.70 -14.80
C LEU A 90 18.20 -20.17 -15.00
N THR A 91 18.74 -19.73 -16.14
CA THR A 91 18.64 -18.32 -16.56
C THR A 91 17.28 -18.08 -17.24
N ALA A 92 16.18 -18.26 -16.49
CA ALA A 92 14.83 -18.23 -17.01
C ALA A 92 14.47 -16.95 -17.78
N GLY A 93 15.08 -15.81 -17.46
CA GLY A 93 14.84 -14.53 -18.10
C GLY A 93 15.10 -14.52 -19.61
N CYS A 94 15.95 -15.40 -20.14
CA CYS A 94 16.17 -15.52 -21.59
C CYS A 94 14.89 -15.97 -22.31
N ALA A 95 14.08 -16.81 -21.66
CA ALA A 95 12.85 -17.34 -22.23
C ALA A 95 11.69 -16.30 -22.29
N GLN A 96 11.90 -15.10 -21.81
CA GLN A 96 10.93 -14.02 -21.97
C GLN A 96 10.70 -13.62 -23.45
N CYS A 97 11.75 -13.70 -24.28
CA CYS A 97 11.70 -13.24 -25.69
C CYS A 97 11.80 -14.38 -26.71
N HIS A 98 12.43 -15.52 -26.35
CA HIS A 98 12.63 -16.68 -27.21
C HIS A 98 12.85 -17.92 -26.38
N ASP A 99 12.69 -19.11 -26.93
CA ASP A 99 13.02 -20.35 -26.26
C ASP A 99 14.49 -20.34 -25.81
N HIS A 100 14.74 -20.80 -24.59
CA HIS A 100 16.10 -20.79 -24.03
C HIS A 100 17.04 -21.59 -24.92
N LYS A 101 18.22 -21.05 -25.24
CA LYS A 101 19.12 -21.63 -26.21
C LYS A 101 19.65 -23.00 -25.77
N PHE A 102 19.90 -23.19 -24.51
CA PHE A 102 20.57 -24.38 -23.95
C PHE A 102 19.70 -25.16 -22.98
N ASP A 103 18.91 -24.46 -22.18
CA ASP A 103 18.08 -25.07 -21.15
C ASP A 103 16.70 -25.48 -21.70
N PRO A 104 16.08 -26.52 -21.16
CA PRO A 104 14.80 -27.01 -21.63
C PRO A 104 13.63 -26.12 -21.16
N MET A 105 13.71 -24.82 -21.42
CA MET A 105 12.70 -23.83 -21.06
C MET A 105 12.27 -23.06 -22.30
N THR A 106 11.03 -23.27 -22.72
CA THR A 106 10.45 -22.52 -23.82
C THR A 106 9.88 -21.19 -23.35
N MET A 107 9.64 -20.26 -24.28
CA MET A 107 8.91 -19.04 -24.03
C MET A 107 7.52 -19.34 -23.44
N LYS A 108 6.85 -20.40 -23.91
CA LYS A 108 5.57 -20.85 -23.36
C LYS A 108 5.68 -21.23 -21.88
N ASP A 109 6.74 -21.95 -21.49
CA ASP A 109 6.96 -22.35 -20.10
C ASP A 109 7.19 -21.12 -19.21
N PHE A 110 7.95 -20.13 -19.71
CA PHE A 110 8.17 -18.88 -19.01
C PHE A 110 6.85 -18.16 -18.70
N TYR A 111 5.98 -17.97 -19.70
CA TYR A 111 4.70 -17.28 -19.50
C TYR A 111 3.69 -18.13 -18.75
N SER A 112 3.78 -19.45 -18.80
CA SER A 112 2.99 -20.35 -17.95
C SER A 112 3.38 -20.18 -16.47
N LEU A 113 4.68 -20.08 -16.18
CA LEU A 113 5.16 -19.80 -14.83
C LEU A 113 4.80 -18.37 -14.38
N LEU A 114 4.86 -17.39 -15.29
CA LEU A 114 4.47 -16.03 -15.02
C LEU A 114 3.01 -15.91 -14.57
N ALA A 115 2.11 -16.72 -15.11
CA ALA A 115 0.71 -16.72 -14.74
C ALA A 115 0.47 -16.94 -13.24
N PHE A 116 1.33 -17.69 -12.54
CA PHE A 116 1.24 -17.87 -11.09
C PHE A 116 1.54 -16.58 -10.30
N PHE A 117 2.34 -15.68 -10.85
CA PHE A 117 2.72 -14.41 -10.20
C PHE A 117 1.92 -13.20 -10.68
N ASN A 118 1.07 -13.36 -11.71
CA ASN A 118 0.32 -12.26 -12.30
C ASN A 118 -0.91 -11.85 -11.49
N ASN A 119 -1.28 -12.61 -10.47
CA ASN A 119 -2.44 -12.36 -9.61
C ASN A 119 -2.04 -11.87 -8.20
N THR A 120 -0.82 -11.41 -8.04
CA THR A 120 -0.37 -10.82 -6.76
C THR A 120 -1.07 -9.48 -6.51
N THR A 121 -1.36 -9.20 -5.24
CA THR A 121 -2.06 -7.97 -4.81
C THR A 121 -1.13 -6.78 -4.59
N GLN A 122 0.15 -6.92 -4.90
CA GLN A 122 1.11 -5.81 -4.84
C GLN A 122 0.75 -4.75 -5.90
N PRO A 123 0.64 -3.47 -5.53
CA PRO A 123 0.45 -2.40 -6.51
C PRO A 123 1.71 -2.22 -7.37
N GLY A 124 1.54 -1.77 -8.61
CA GLY A 124 2.66 -1.45 -9.51
C GLY A 124 3.47 -0.25 -9.02
N MET A 125 2.82 0.67 -8.30
CA MET A 125 3.44 1.81 -7.64
C MET A 125 3.29 1.65 -6.13
N ASP A 126 4.39 1.55 -5.38
CA ASP A 126 4.35 1.34 -3.93
C ASP A 126 4.21 2.63 -3.11
N GLY A 127 4.17 3.79 -3.77
CA GLY A 127 4.03 5.10 -3.13
C GLY A 127 5.20 5.46 -2.20
N ASN A 128 6.34 4.76 -2.31
CA ASN A 128 7.46 4.83 -1.36
C ASN A 128 7.02 4.52 0.09
N ALA A 129 5.90 3.83 0.26
CA ALA A 129 5.38 3.48 1.56
C ALA A 129 6.25 2.39 2.20
N LYS A 130 6.51 2.55 3.51
CA LYS A 130 7.26 1.57 4.30
C LYS A 130 6.58 0.20 4.33
N ASP A 131 5.25 0.18 4.36
CA ASP A 131 4.37 -0.98 4.51
C ASP A 131 3.37 -1.08 3.34
N SER A 132 3.87 -0.95 2.11
CA SER A 132 3.06 -1.17 0.91
C SER A 132 2.45 -2.58 0.90
N PRO A 133 1.14 -2.72 0.66
CA PRO A 133 0.47 -4.03 0.66
C PRO A 133 1.02 -4.96 -0.44
N PRO A 134 0.88 -6.29 -0.25
CA PRO A 134 0.37 -6.98 0.92
C PRO A 134 1.36 -6.99 2.08
N VAL A 135 0.86 -6.90 3.32
CA VAL A 135 1.69 -6.88 4.52
C VAL A 135 1.28 -7.95 5.52
N VAL A 136 2.27 -8.57 6.15
CA VAL A 136 2.08 -9.47 7.29
C VAL A 136 2.52 -8.73 8.55
N LYS A 137 1.65 -8.68 9.55
CA LYS A 137 1.97 -8.05 10.84
C LYS A 137 2.58 -9.09 11.76
N VAL A 138 3.85 -8.91 12.07
CA VAL A 138 4.59 -9.78 12.98
C VAL A 138 4.64 -9.14 14.36
N TRP A 139 4.39 -9.95 15.38
CA TRP A 139 4.40 -9.52 16.78
C TRP A 139 5.58 -10.17 17.49
N ASN A 140 6.36 -9.36 18.19
CA ASN A 140 7.51 -9.87 18.94
C ASN A 140 7.10 -10.63 20.21
N SER A 141 5.87 -10.46 20.68
CA SER A 141 5.35 -11.21 21.82
C SER A 141 3.82 -11.32 21.79
N PRO A 142 3.25 -12.34 22.47
CA PRO A 142 1.80 -12.49 22.63
C PRO A 142 1.15 -11.27 23.30
N GLU A 143 1.84 -10.62 24.25
CA GLU A 143 1.36 -9.44 24.95
C GLU A 143 1.22 -8.25 24.01
N GLN A 144 2.19 -8.06 23.11
CA GLN A 144 2.12 -7.01 22.08
C GLN A 144 0.95 -7.27 21.12
N LYS A 145 0.74 -8.53 20.72
CA LYS A 145 -0.42 -8.91 19.90
C LYS A 145 -1.71 -8.56 20.59
N LYS A 146 -1.88 -8.98 21.84
CA LYS A 146 -3.07 -8.70 22.66
C LYS A 146 -3.32 -7.19 22.77
N LYS A 147 -2.29 -6.42 23.13
CA LYS A 147 -2.39 -4.95 23.23
C LYS A 147 -2.81 -4.32 21.91
N ALA A 148 -2.29 -4.81 20.78
CA ALA A 148 -2.66 -4.30 19.47
C ALA A 148 -4.12 -4.64 19.11
N ASP A 149 -4.58 -5.84 19.45
CA ASP A 149 -5.96 -6.27 19.19
C ASP A 149 -6.95 -5.48 20.09
N ASP A 150 -6.60 -5.23 21.34
CA ASP A 150 -7.37 -4.36 22.25
C ASP A 150 -7.46 -2.92 21.72
N LEU A 151 -6.36 -2.37 21.21
CA LEU A 151 -6.35 -1.03 20.64
C LEU A 151 -7.17 -0.97 19.34
N ARG A 152 -7.11 -1.99 18.49
CA ARG A 152 -7.95 -2.06 17.29
C ARG A 152 -9.44 -2.10 17.62
N ALA A 153 -9.81 -2.89 18.63
CA ALA A 153 -11.20 -2.94 19.10
C ALA A 153 -11.67 -1.56 19.59
N LYS A 154 -10.83 -0.85 20.36
CA LYS A 154 -11.13 0.52 20.79
C LYS A 154 -11.27 1.49 19.62
N ILE A 155 -10.35 1.44 18.65
CA ILE A 155 -10.42 2.26 17.42
C ILE A 155 -11.69 1.97 16.63
N ALA A 156 -12.07 0.71 16.49
CA ALA A 156 -13.31 0.32 15.80
C ALA A 156 -14.54 0.86 16.54
N GLY A 157 -14.56 0.80 17.87
CA GLY A 157 -15.61 1.39 18.72
C GLY A 157 -15.72 2.90 18.50
N VAL A 158 -14.61 3.62 18.60
CA VAL A 158 -14.58 5.08 18.38
C VAL A 158 -15.03 5.44 16.97
N LYS A 159 -14.53 4.73 15.94
CA LYS A 159 -14.98 4.97 14.55
C LYS A 159 -16.49 4.78 14.38
N LYS A 160 -17.07 3.78 15.04
CA LYS A 160 -18.51 3.55 15.02
C LYS A 160 -19.26 4.72 15.66
N THR A 161 -18.84 5.15 16.86
CA THR A 161 -19.43 6.29 17.56
C THR A 161 -19.33 7.57 16.73
N VAL A 162 -18.17 7.84 16.12
CA VAL A 162 -17.99 8.99 15.22
C VAL A 162 -18.93 8.90 14.02
N ALA A 163 -19.04 7.72 13.38
CA ALA A 163 -19.94 7.53 12.25
C ALA A 163 -21.42 7.71 12.64
N GLU A 164 -21.81 7.29 13.85
CA GLU A 164 -23.16 7.51 14.37
C GLU A 164 -23.42 8.99 14.68
N SER A 165 -22.45 9.68 15.31
CA SER A 165 -22.53 11.12 15.59
C SER A 165 -22.60 11.94 14.29
N LEU A 166 -21.88 11.56 13.26
CA LEU A 166 -21.92 12.24 11.96
C LEU A 166 -23.29 12.12 11.26
N LYS A 167 -24.02 11.03 11.48
CA LYS A 167 -25.38 10.88 10.93
C LYS A 167 -26.40 11.84 11.55
N THR A 168 -26.17 12.25 12.80
CA THR A 168 -27.03 13.19 13.54
C THR A 168 -26.46 14.61 13.51
N PHE A 169 -25.26 14.80 12.97
CA PHE A 169 -24.65 16.09 12.87
C PHE A 169 -25.36 16.91 11.78
N ILE A 170 -26.10 17.89 12.23
CA ILE A 170 -26.66 18.93 11.36
C ILE A 170 -25.62 20.06 11.42
N PRO A 171 -24.92 20.36 10.33
CA PRO A 171 -24.07 21.56 10.30
C PRO A 171 -24.97 22.76 10.62
N GLY A 172 -24.61 23.53 11.64
CA GLY A 172 -25.26 24.80 11.86
C GLY A 172 -25.19 25.61 10.56
N GLU A 173 -26.25 26.37 10.27
CA GLU A 173 -26.20 27.33 9.17
C GLU A 173 -25.08 28.35 9.46
N MET A 174 -23.89 28.08 8.93
CA MET A 174 -22.84 29.09 8.93
C MET A 174 -23.08 29.96 7.72
N SER A 175 -23.36 31.27 7.96
CA SER A 175 -23.39 32.21 6.87
C SER A 175 -21.99 32.33 6.27
N PHE A 176 -21.90 32.40 4.97
CA PHE A 176 -20.63 32.56 4.26
C PHE A 176 -19.87 33.81 4.70
N GLU A 177 -20.58 34.81 5.20
CA GLU A 177 -20.04 36.06 5.73
C GLU A 177 -19.30 35.89 7.06
N GLU A 178 -19.64 34.88 7.88
CA GLU A 178 -18.95 34.63 9.14
C GLU A 178 -17.64 33.86 8.96
N VAL A 179 -17.49 33.11 7.86
CA VAL A 179 -16.33 32.25 7.60
C VAL A 179 -15.27 33.00 6.79
N ALA A 180 -15.69 33.82 5.84
CA ALA A 180 -14.78 34.52 4.94
C ALA A 180 -13.75 35.42 5.66
N PRO A 181 -14.11 36.23 6.65
CA PRO A 181 -13.15 37.08 7.36
C PRO A 181 -12.08 36.26 8.10
N ASN A 182 -12.45 35.13 8.70
CA ASN A 182 -11.55 34.32 9.50
C ASN A 182 -10.57 33.49 8.67
N ILE A 183 -10.90 33.18 7.44
CA ILE A 183 -10.02 32.44 6.53
C ILE A 183 -8.93 33.36 5.96
N PHE A 184 -9.25 34.62 5.74
CA PHE A 184 -8.35 35.59 5.12
C PHE A 184 -7.51 36.39 6.12
N ASP A 185 -7.87 36.40 7.42
CA ASP A 185 -7.23 37.22 8.43
C ASP A 185 -5.99 36.55 9.10
N HIS A 186 -5.64 35.34 8.75
CA HIS A 186 -4.43 34.69 9.26
C HIS A 186 -3.21 34.90 8.38
N GLY A 187 -2.81 36.17 8.24
CA GLY A 187 -1.40 36.55 8.13
C GLY A 187 -0.64 36.13 6.88
N ARG A 188 -1.29 35.77 5.79
CA ARG A 188 -0.64 35.76 4.50
C ARG A 188 -0.95 37.04 3.74
N GLN A 189 -0.04 37.94 3.86
CA GLN A 189 -0.01 39.20 3.09
C GLN A 189 0.39 38.99 1.64
N ASP A 190 0.13 37.87 1.05
CA ASP A 190 0.51 37.69 -0.31
C ASP A 190 -0.70 37.41 -1.18
N LYS A 191 -0.59 37.86 -2.33
CA LYS A 191 -1.40 37.76 -3.57
C LYS A 191 -2.62 36.82 -3.63
N ALA A 192 -2.85 35.99 -2.63
CA ALA A 192 -4.04 35.15 -2.49
C ALA A 192 -5.25 35.97 -2.00
N SER A 193 -5.04 37.07 -1.26
CA SER A 193 -6.10 37.97 -0.83
C SER A 193 -6.75 38.74 -2.00
N ASP A 194 -5.98 39.00 -3.07
CA ASP A 194 -6.48 39.62 -4.29
C ASP A 194 -7.35 38.67 -5.15
N ARG A 195 -7.33 37.39 -4.85
CA ARG A 195 -8.22 36.40 -5.46
C ARG A 195 -9.47 36.16 -4.62
N GLY A 196 -9.65 36.98 -3.61
CA GLY A 196 -10.77 36.94 -2.70
C GLY A 196 -12.10 36.70 -3.40
N ALA A 197 -13.17 36.66 -2.68
CA ALA A 197 -14.54 36.31 -3.02
C ALA A 197 -15.07 36.68 -4.45
N SER A 198 -14.25 37.31 -5.27
CA SER A 198 -14.50 37.61 -6.68
C SER A 198 -13.98 36.53 -7.65
N GLY A 199 -13.51 35.41 -7.19
CA GLY A 199 -13.20 34.30 -8.07
C GLY A 199 -14.47 33.85 -8.81
N ASN A 200 -14.60 34.30 -10.05
CA ASN A 200 -15.60 33.78 -10.95
C ASN A 200 -15.24 32.31 -11.26
N PHE A 201 -15.75 31.41 -10.44
CA PHE A 201 -15.73 30.00 -10.77
C PHE A 201 -16.77 29.79 -11.88
N GLY A 202 -16.31 29.42 -13.07
CA GLY A 202 -17.18 29.07 -14.17
C GLY A 202 -18.01 27.83 -13.84
N LYS A 203 -19.16 27.70 -14.45
CA LYS A 203 -19.99 26.50 -14.32
C LYS A 203 -19.18 25.31 -14.87
N GLY A 204 -18.78 24.40 -14.01
CA GLY A 204 -17.95 23.25 -14.34
C GLY A 204 -16.52 23.26 -13.80
N ASP A 205 -16.08 24.35 -13.16
CA ASP A 205 -14.77 24.38 -12.53
C ASP A 205 -14.76 23.54 -11.24
N ALA A 206 -13.83 22.60 -11.15
CA ALA A 206 -13.63 21.84 -9.92
C ALA A 206 -12.98 22.74 -8.87
N PHE A 207 -13.66 22.96 -7.75
CA PHE A 207 -13.07 23.69 -6.62
C PHE A 207 -13.13 22.86 -5.35
N SER A 208 -12.16 23.09 -4.47
CA SER A 208 -12.13 22.48 -3.15
C SER A 208 -12.28 23.57 -2.10
N VAL A 209 -13.26 23.42 -1.22
CA VAL A 209 -13.42 24.29 -0.05
C VAL A 209 -12.95 23.52 1.16
N ALA A 210 -11.93 24.04 1.83
CA ALA A 210 -11.48 23.54 3.12
C ALA A 210 -11.91 24.51 4.20
N PHE A 211 -12.61 24.04 5.22
CA PHE A 211 -12.93 24.86 6.38
C PHE A 211 -12.47 24.15 7.65
N ARG A 212 -12.04 24.96 8.61
CA ARG A 212 -11.62 24.51 9.92
C ARG A 212 -12.75 24.83 10.93
N TYR A 213 -13.24 23.77 11.57
CA TYR A 213 -14.26 23.89 12.59
C TYR A 213 -13.68 23.63 13.97
N SER A 214 -13.99 24.48 14.94
CA SER A 214 -13.65 24.26 16.35
C SER A 214 -14.89 23.79 17.10
N LEU A 215 -14.83 22.60 17.66
CA LEU A 215 -15.91 22.11 18.55
C LEU A 215 -15.87 22.87 19.87
N PRO A 216 -17.02 23.32 20.39
CA PRO A 216 -17.06 24.23 21.55
C PRO A 216 -16.67 23.61 22.89
N ALA A 217 -16.41 22.32 23.00
CA ALA A 217 -16.29 21.65 24.29
C ALA A 217 -14.92 21.02 24.59
N GLU A 218 -14.02 20.87 23.64
CA GLU A 218 -12.68 20.32 23.90
C GLU A 218 -11.73 20.80 22.80
N ASP A 219 -10.45 20.99 23.15
CA ASP A 219 -9.37 21.51 22.29
C ASP A 219 -9.08 20.69 21.02
N GLY A 220 -10.09 20.21 20.33
CA GLY A 220 -10.01 19.45 19.11
C GLY A 220 -10.35 20.30 17.89
N ARG A 221 -9.42 20.46 16.96
CA ARG A 221 -9.66 21.07 15.65
C ARG A 221 -9.93 19.97 14.63
N LEU A 222 -11.13 19.95 14.06
CA LEU A 222 -11.46 19.07 12.95
C LEU A 222 -11.32 19.85 11.63
N VAL A 223 -10.50 19.35 10.72
CA VAL A 223 -10.40 19.89 9.35
C VAL A 223 -11.24 19.00 8.44
N LEU A 224 -12.33 19.55 7.91
CA LEU A 224 -13.15 18.88 6.92
C LEU A 224 -12.76 19.42 5.54
N ALA A 225 -12.24 18.57 4.68
CA ALA A 225 -12.03 18.86 3.27
C ALA A 225 -13.05 18.06 2.46
N GLY A 226 -13.86 18.74 1.71
CA GLY A 226 -14.84 18.14 0.79
C GLY A 226 -14.55 18.54 -0.65
N ARG A 227 -14.58 17.59 -1.57
CA ARG A 227 -14.64 17.83 -2.99
C ARG A 227 -16.08 17.58 -3.42
N THR A 228 -16.78 18.60 -3.90
CA THR A 228 -18.07 18.42 -4.55
C THR A 228 -17.83 18.25 -6.03
N ASP A 229 -18.22 17.12 -6.56
CA ASP A 229 -18.27 16.87 -7.99
C ASP A 229 -19.63 17.37 -8.50
N PRO A 230 -19.69 18.33 -9.44
CA PRO A 230 -20.97 18.90 -9.88
C PRO A 230 -21.83 17.94 -10.71
N ASP A 231 -21.30 16.80 -11.13
CA ASP A 231 -22.01 15.83 -11.97
C ASP A 231 -22.65 14.67 -11.18
N ASN A 232 -22.61 14.70 -9.85
CA ASN A 232 -23.17 13.65 -8.99
C ASN A 232 -24.19 14.24 -7.98
N SER A 233 -25.23 14.88 -8.48
CA SER A 233 -26.44 15.26 -7.73
C SER A 233 -27.62 14.42 -8.18
#